data_bd21b71138b2e0f25c3df998bca23c79
#
_entry.id   bd21b71138b2e0f25c3df998bca23c79
#
_cell.length_a   1.000
_cell.length_b   1.000
_cell.length_c   1.000
_cell.angle_alpha   90.00
_cell.angle_beta   90.00
_cell.angle_gamma   90.00
#
_symmetry.space_group_name_H-M   'P 1'
#
loop_
_entity.id
_entity.type
_entity.pdbx_description
1 polymer ?
#
loop_
_entity_poly.entity_id
_entity_poly.type
_entity_poly.pdbx_seq_one_letter_code
_entity_poly.pdbx_strand_id
1 'polypeptide(L)'
;MDDKKFSIVFTGDVAFDKYMDGRWEDEKLLSGEIYDFLHSADHVVINLEGALYQPSDLVKTDYFHAMNPEAVCALRRMKADIWSIGNNHSMDAGKEGLVSTKTIAKANRCKTFGAGRSEAEASQPVFLGEQAGGIGMICVGYQKECAAATAHTAGCLAWDNDKLIAGRIKEIKKTCRWCIVIAHGGEEFSPLPLPYTRERYIGYLKMGADVVVGHHPHVPENYETFEDGKMIFYSLGNFIFDTDYQRAHFYTDIGVLLKLNFTKDHLTFEAMGIKILRDNGSISTCAVPDIFTDILANEYQLLAPLAAKAFLAEDKRKMIYLNPSKYGGKPEALKDYFSGCSHEDYVKGSHMDFDIIVPLAQAAINNEWQNSKLSKVKQHILTLLRGEI
;
A
#
# COMPACT_ATOMS: atom_id res chain seq x y z
N MET A 1 4.05 -31.60 20.65
CA MET A 1 5.14 -30.85 19.92
C MET A 1 4.64 -29.45 19.83
N ASP A 2 5.35 -28.51 20.47
CA ASP A 2 5.00 -27.10 20.34
C ASP A 2 4.98 -26.72 18.86
N ASP A 3 3.82 -26.30 18.36
CA ASP A 3 3.68 -25.77 17.02
C ASP A 3 4.48 -24.46 16.97
N LYS A 4 5.69 -24.56 16.44
CA LYS A 4 6.61 -23.41 16.40
C LYS A 4 5.96 -22.32 15.57
N LYS A 5 5.53 -21.26 16.24
CA LYS A 5 4.95 -20.07 15.60
C LYS A 5 6.03 -19.40 14.76
N PHE A 6 5.65 -18.93 13.60
CA PHE A 6 6.48 -18.12 12.71
C PHE A 6 5.75 -16.82 12.43
N SER A 7 6.43 -15.71 12.50
CA SER A 7 5.79 -14.41 12.43
C SER A 7 6.48 -13.46 11.45
N ILE A 8 5.68 -12.66 10.75
CA ILE A 8 6.14 -11.64 9.80
C ILE A 8 5.41 -10.35 10.11
N VAL A 9 6.16 -9.25 10.28
CA VAL A 9 5.60 -7.90 10.31
C VAL A 9 5.64 -7.31 8.91
N PHE A 10 4.53 -6.75 8.47
CA PHE A 10 4.41 -5.91 7.28
C PHE A 10 4.24 -4.46 7.71
N THR A 11 4.96 -3.55 7.07
CA THR A 11 4.81 -2.12 7.31
C THR A 11 3.97 -1.48 6.21
N GLY A 12 3.53 -0.25 6.41
CA GLY A 12 3.05 0.61 5.34
C GLY A 12 4.17 1.06 4.40
N ASP A 13 3.90 2.07 3.58
CA ASP A 13 4.79 2.57 2.54
C ASP A 13 6.02 3.27 3.15
N VAL A 14 7.20 3.03 2.54
CA VAL A 14 8.50 3.52 3.02
C VAL A 14 9.24 4.25 1.92
N ALA A 15 9.47 5.56 2.09
CA ALA A 15 10.40 6.34 1.30
C ALA A 15 11.18 7.31 2.18
N PHE A 16 12.50 7.20 2.16
CA PHE A 16 13.41 8.13 2.85
C PHE A 16 13.82 9.28 1.93
N ASP A 17 12.84 10.06 1.50
CA ASP A 17 13.06 11.28 0.72
C ASP A 17 12.15 12.41 1.21
N LYS A 18 12.19 13.58 0.58
CA LYS A 18 11.41 14.77 0.95
C LYS A 18 11.58 15.10 2.44
N TYR A 19 10.50 15.09 3.23
CA TYR A 19 10.57 15.38 4.69
C TYR A 19 11.25 14.26 5.50
N MET A 20 11.42 13.07 4.89
CA MET A 20 12.12 11.95 5.51
C MET A 20 13.60 11.86 5.07
N ASP A 21 14.07 12.77 4.19
CA ASP A 21 15.48 12.81 3.76
C ASP A 21 16.39 13.10 4.96
N GLY A 22 17.47 12.34 5.10
CA GLY A 22 18.39 12.42 6.24
C GLY A 22 17.88 11.79 7.55
N ARG A 23 16.58 11.46 7.64
CA ARG A 23 16.01 10.90 8.88
C ARG A 23 16.51 9.49 9.20
N TRP A 24 17.12 8.80 8.23
CA TRP A 24 17.76 7.49 8.47
C TRP A 24 18.92 7.55 9.47
N GLU A 25 19.51 8.72 9.73
CA GLU A 25 20.57 8.90 10.72
C GLU A 25 20.00 8.96 12.15
N ASP A 26 18.74 9.33 12.31
CA ASP A 26 18.11 9.52 13.61
C ASP A 26 17.79 8.18 14.27
N GLU A 27 18.45 7.87 15.38
CA GLU A 27 18.17 6.68 16.18
C GLU A 27 16.78 6.73 16.85
N LYS A 28 16.20 7.93 17.00
CA LYS A 28 14.88 8.18 17.58
C LYS A 28 13.80 8.36 16.51
N LEU A 29 14.09 7.98 15.25
CA LEU A 29 13.09 8.05 14.18
C LEU A 29 11.82 7.31 14.56
N LEU A 30 11.92 6.13 15.14
CA LEU A 30 10.79 5.33 15.62
C LEU A 30 10.76 5.29 17.15
N SER A 31 9.57 5.25 17.73
CA SER A 31 9.42 5.01 19.17
C SER A 31 9.91 3.62 19.57
N GLY A 32 10.25 3.43 20.85
CA GLY A 32 10.73 2.14 21.37
C GLY A 32 9.73 1.00 21.12
N GLU A 33 8.45 1.27 21.32
CA GLU A 33 7.38 0.28 21.12
C GLU A 33 7.30 -0.19 19.69
N ILE A 34 7.57 0.69 18.71
CA ILE A 34 7.62 0.31 17.28
C ILE A 34 8.82 -0.61 17.03
N TYR A 35 10.00 -0.28 17.54
CA TYR A 35 11.16 -1.17 17.43
C TYR A 35 10.91 -2.52 18.07
N ASP A 36 10.31 -2.57 19.26
CA ASP A 36 9.98 -3.81 19.95
C ASP A 36 9.01 -4.66 19.13
N PHE A 37 7.99 -4.05 18.53
CA PHE A 37 7.03 -4.73 17.68
C PHE A 37 7.71 -5.32 16.44
N LEU A 38 8.55 -4.55 15.73
CA LEU A 38 9.29 -5.01 14.56
C LEU A 38 10.25 -6.16 14.93
N HIS A 39 10.99 -6.01 16.04
CA HIS A 39 11.98 -6.99 16.46
C HIS A 39 11.36 -8.27 17.05
N SER A 40 10.08 -8.22 17.45
CA SER A 40 9.37 -9.40 17.97
C SER A 40 9.02 -10.44 16.90
N ALA A 41 9.14 -10.11 15.61
CA ALA A 41 8.85 -11.02 14.51
C ALA A 41 10.11 -11.73 13.98
N ASP A 42 9.93 -12.85 13.29
CA ASP A 42 11.01 -13.56 12.62
C ASP A 42 11.54 -12.76 11.41
N HIS A 43 10.64 -12.13 10.66
CA HIS A 43 10.96 -11.27 9.51
C HIS A 43 10.15 -9.96 9.53
N VAL A 44 10.71 -8.94 8.87
CA VAL A 44 10.04 -7.66 8.60
C VAL A 44 10.03 -7.41 7.10
N VAL A 45 8.85 -7.29 6.54
CA VAL A 45 8.60 -6.94 5.13
C VAL A 45 8.23 -5.47 5.04
N ILE A 46 8.94 -4.71 4.23
CA ILE A 46 8.60 -3.32 3.91
C ILE A 46 8.17 -3.19 2.45
N ASN A 47 7.26 -2.26 2.16
CA ASN A 47 7.08 -1.76 0.81
C ASN A 47 8.04 -0.57 0.63
N LEU A 48 9.18 -0.81 -0.05
CA LEU A 48 10.16 0.22 -0.34
C LEU A 48 9.74 0.96 -1.61
N GLU A 49 9.12 2.12 -1.43
CA GLU A 49 8.50 2.89 -2.49
C GLU A 49 9.44 3.95 -3.03
N GLY A 50 10.21 3.54 -4.03
CA GLY A 50 11.27 4.31 -4.64
C GLY A 50 12.57 3.54 -4.77
N ALA A 51 13.60 4.18 -5.30
CA ALA A 51 14.91 3.57 -5.52
C ALA A 51 15.95 4.06 -4.50
N LEU A 52 16.77 3.15 -3.97
CA LEU A 52 18.00 3.50 -3.25
C LEU A 52 19.09 3.88 -4.28
N TYR A 53 18.99 5.10 -4.81
CA TYR A 53 19.85 5.59 -5.88
C TYR A 53 19.78 7.11 -5.97
N GLN A 54 20.87 7.81 -5.71
CA GLN A 54 20.94 9.26 -5.73
C GLN A 54 22.22 9.75 -6.43
N PRO A 55 22.34 9.62 -7.76
CA PRO A 55 23.43 10.25 -8.49
C PRO A 55 23.29 11.80 -8.45
N SER A 56 24.42 12.51 -8.52
CA SER A 56 24.47 13.97 -8.39
C SER A 56 23.72 14.75 -9.48
N ASP A 57 23.51 14.13 -10.63
CA ASP A 57 22.83 14.69 -11.81
C ASP A 57 21.37 14.29 -11.95
N LEU A 58 20.84 13.58 -10.92
CA LEU A 58 19.45 13.15 -10.91
C LEU A 58 18.50 14.34 -10.77
N VAL A 59 17.66 14.56 -11.78
CA VAL A 59 16.61 15.57 -11.73
C VAL A 59 15.43 15.02 -10.95
N LYS A 60 15.21 15.53 -9.75
CA LYS A 60 14.08 15.14 -8.89
C LYS A 60 12.86 16.02 -9.23
N THR A 61 11.72 15.37 -9.44
CA THR A 61 10.39 16.03 -9.49
C THR A 61 9.63 15.75 -8.20
N ASP A 62 8.47 16.39 -8.00
CA ASP A 62 7.67 16.19 -6.79
C ASP A 62 7.15 14.74 -6.63
N TYR A 63 6.97 14.04 -7.75
CA TYR A 63 6.49 12.65 -7.82
C TYR A 63 7.60 11.61 -7.96
N PHE A 64 8.85 12.03 -7.86
CA PHE A 64 10.01 11.17 -8.06
C PHE A 64 10.55 10.78 -6.69
N HIS A 65 10.60 9.47 -6.42
CA HIS A 65 11.10 8.91 -5.16
C HIS A 65 12.44 8.22 -5.35
N ALA A 66 13.51 8.93 -4.99
CA ALA A 66 14.86 8.39 -4.97
C ALA A 66 15.53 8.72 -3.64
N MET A 67 15.93 7.69 -2.95
CA MET A 67 16.47 7.74 -1.60
C MET A 67 18.00 7.64 -1.62
N ASN A 68 18.65 8.28 -0.65
CA ASN A 68 20.06 8.06 -0.41
C ASN A 68 20.31 6.59 -0.05
N PRO A 69 21.31 5.92 -0.69
CA PRO A 69 21.71 4.56 -0.33
C PRO A 69 21.98 4.33 1.16
N GLU A 70 22.41 5.35 1.90
CA GLU A 70 22.65 5.28 3.35
C GLU A 70 21.38 5.04 4.17
N ALA A 71 20.18 5.28 3.63
CA ALA A 71 18.90 4.94 4.25
C ALA A 71 18.81 3.45 4.63
N VAL A 72 19.59 2.59 4.01
CA VAL A 72 19.73 1.18 4.40
C VAL A 72 20.11 1.01 5.89
N CYS A 73 20.77 1.99 6.50
CA CYS A 73 21.13 1.94 7.92
C CYS A 73 19.88 1.92 8.82
N ALA A 74 18.87 2.75 8.51
CA ALA A 74 17.59 2.71 9.22
C ALA A 74 16.83 1.40 8.95
N LEU A 75 16.80 0.94 7.69
CA LEU A 75 16.15 -0.33 7.33
C LEU A 75 16.75 -1.50 8.14
N ARG A 76 18.04 -1.50 8.34
CA ARG A 76 18.70 -2.52 9.18
C ARG A 76 18.32 -2.40 10.66
N ARG A 77 18.25 -1.18 11.21
CA ARG A 77 17.79 -0.98 12.60
C ARG A 77 16.37 -1.47 12.80
N MET A 78 15.51 -1.34 11.78
CA MET A 78 14.14 -1.86 11.77
C MET A 78 14.03 -3.37 11.54
N LYS A 79 15.16 -4.08 11.34
CA LYS A 79 15.17 -5.50 10.97
C LYS A 79 14.44 -5.75 9.63
N ALA A 80 14.34 -4.75 8.75
CA ALA A 80 13.69 -4.87 7.45
C ALA A 80 14.56 -5.71 6.50
N ASP A 81 14.37 -7.02 6.54
CA ASP A 81 15.19 -7.98 5.81
C ASP A 81 14.56 -8.46 4.49
N ILE A 82 13.31 -8.05 4.22
CA ILE A 82 12.58 -8.36 2.99
C ILE A 82 11.95 -7.08 2.45
N TRP A 83 12.28 -6.73 1.20
CA TRP A 83 11.78 -5.51 0.57
C TRP A 83 10.89 -5.85 -0.62
N SER A 84 9.61 -5.52 -0.51
CA SER A 84 8.71 -5.42 -1.64
C SER A 84 9.08 -4.16 -2.42
N ILE A 85 9.42 -4.34 -3.70
CA ILE A 85 9.83 -3.25 -4.60
C ILE A 85 8.97 -3.22 -5.88
N GLY A 86 7.81 -3.87 -5.86
CA GLY A 86 6.87 -3.93 -6.99
C GLY A 86 5.82 -2.83 -6.91
N ASN A 87 6.24 -1.56 -7.02
CA ASN A 87 5.39 -0.39 -6.87
C ASN A 87 5.58 0.63 -8.02
N ASN A 88 4.74 1.66 -8.08
CA ASN A 88 4.75 2.69 -9.11
C ASN A 88 6.07 3.50 -9.15
N HIS A 89 6.81 3.59 -8.04
CA HIS A 89 8.08 4.31 -7.91
C HIS A 89 9.33 3.44 -8.09
N SER A 90 9.17 2.15 -8.37
CA SER A 90 10.31 1.22 -8.57
C SER A 90 11.24 1.63 -9.72
N MET A 91 10.69 2.30 -10.72
CA MET A 91 11.38 2.67 -11.96
C MET A 91 11.62 4.17 -12.09
N ASP A 92 11.40 4.97 -11.07
CA ASP A 92 11.63 6.42 -11.09
C ASP A 92 13.05 6.77 -11.48
N ALA A 93 14.02 6.06 -10.93
CA ALA A 93 15.44 6.19 -11.31
C ALA A 93 15.86 5.19 -12.41
N GLY A 94 14.92 4.72 -13.21
CA GLY A 94 15.16 3.82 -14.31
C GLY A 94 15.74 2.45 -13.88
N LYS A 95 16.32 1.75 -14.85
CA LYS A 95 16.94 0.44 -14.63
C LYS A 95 18.15 0.52 -13.67
N GLU A 96 18.88 1.61 -13.69
CA GLU A 96 20.02 1.87 -12.82
C GLU A 96 19.59 1.95 -11.35
N GLY A 97 18.50 2.66 -11.06
CA GLY A 97 17.92 2.74 -9.72
C GLY A 97 17.45 1.37 -9.20
N LEU A 98 16.75 0.60 -10.04
CA LEU A 98 16.33 -0.76 -9.69
C LEU A 98 17.54 -1.66 -9.38
N VAL A 99 18.59 -1.63 -10.22
CA VAL A 99 19.81 -2.43 -10.03
C VAL A 99 20.55 -1.99 -8.77
N SER A 100 20.66 -0.68 -8.52
CA SER A 100 21.25 -0.15 -7.29
C SER A 100 20.54 -0.67 -6.05
N THR A 101 19.20 -0.51 -5.99
CA THR A 101 18.37 -0.99 -4.88
C THR A 101 18.59 -2.49 -4.59
N LYS A 102 18.55 -3.32 -5.64
CA LYS A 102 18.77 -4.77 -5.50
C LYS A 102 20.20 -5.11 -5.06
N THR A 103 21.18 -4.34 -5.52
CA THR A 103 22.59 -4.52 -5.14
C THR A 103 22.80 -4.18 -3.66
N ILE A 104 22.24 -3.06 -3.20
CA ILE A 104 22.30 -2.65 -1.79
C ILE A 104 21.59 -3.67 -0.90
N ALA A 105 20.40 -4.14 -1.28
CA ALA A 105 19.69 -5.17 -0.56
C ALA A 105 20.55 -6.44 -0.39
N LYS A 106 21.10 -6.93 -1.50
CA LYS A 106 21.97 -8.12 -1.50
C LYS A 106 23.21 -7.94 -0.61
N ALA A 107 23.86 -6.78 -0.66
CA ALA A 107 25.04 -6.47 0.17
C ALA A 107 24.69 -6.47 1.68
N ASN A 108 23.43 -6.13 2.02
CA ASN A 108 22.91 -6.13 3.38
C ASN A 108 22.16 -7.43 3.76
N ARG A 109 22.25 -8.49 2.94
CA ARG A 109 21.57 -9.79 3.14
C ARG A 109 20.04 -9.69 3.16
N CYS A 110 19.49 -8.65 2.55
CA CYS A 110 18.04 -8.48 2.38
C CYS A 110 17.57 -9.14 1.08
N LYS A 111 16.33 -9.64 1.09
CA LYS A 111 15.66 -10.16 -0.10
C LYS A 111 14.85 -9.04 -0.76
N THR A 112 14.79 -9.03 -2.09
CA THR A 112 13.90 -8.12 -2.86
C THR A 112 13.03 -8.93 -3.80
N PHE A 113 11.79 -8.48 -4.05
CA PHE A 113 10.87 -9.10 -4.98
C PHE A 113 9.83 -8.10 -5.50
N GLY A 114 9.12 -8.46 -6.56
CA GLY A 114 8.06 -7.63 -7.16
C GLY A 114 8.50 -6.80 -8.36
N ALA A 115 9.80 -6.47 -8.48
CA ALA A 115 10.36 -5.84 -9.67
C ALA A 115 11.67 -6.52 -10.10
N GLY A 116 11.96 -6.43 -11.39
CA GLY A 116 13.12 -7.10 -11.98
C GLY A 116 13.51 -6.52 -13.34
N ARG A 117 14.62 -7.00 -13.89
CA ARG A 117 15.12 -6.62 -15.23
C ARG A 117 14.27 -7.21 -16.34
N SER A 118 13.37 -8.14 -16.00
CA SER A 118 12.39 -8.77 -16.86
C SER A 118 11.21 -9.28 -16.05
N GLU A 119 10.10 -9.59 -16.70
CA GLU A 119 8.92 -10.20 -16.11
C GLU A 119 9.25 -11.50 -15.35
N ALA A 120 10.15 -12.32 -15.92
CA ALA A 120 10.61 -13.54 -15.27
C ALA A 120 11.29 -13.27 -13.92
N GLU A 121 12.11 -12.19 -13.82
CA GLU A 121 12.75 -11.78 -12.56
C GLU A 121 11.75 -11.10 -11.62
N ALA A 122 10.89 -10.20 -12.13
CA ALA A 122 9.88 -9.49 -11.34
C ALA A 122 8.89 -10.43 -10.66
N SER A 123 8.56 -11.54 -11.31
CA SER A 123 7.60 -12.53 -10.82
C SER A 123 8.19 -13.60 -9.89
N GLN A 124 9.49 -13.56 -9.58
CA GLN A 124 10.11 -14.57 -8.71
C GLN A 124 9.54 -14.51 -7.29
N PRO A 125 9.04 -15.62 -6.74
CA PRO A 125 8.62 -15.67 -5.34
C PRO A 125 9.79 -15.56 -4.37
N VAL A 126 9.51 -15.01 -3.20
CA VAL A 126 10.37 -15.14 -2.02
C VAL A 126 9.84 -16.29 -1.18
N PHE A 127 10.72 -17.21 -0.81
CA PHE A 127 10.41 -18.32 0.07
C PHE A 127 11.04 -18.11 1.44
N LEU A 128 10.24 -18.34 2.49
CA LEU A 128 10.64 -18.27 3.90
C LEU A 128 10.42 -19.62 4.53
N GLY A 129 11.45 -20.14 5.13
CA GLY A 129 11.60 -21.26 6.02
C GLY A 129 10.63 -22.43 5.88
N GLU A 130 11.00 -23.58 6.47
CA GLU A 130 10.12 -24.75 6.60
C GLU A 130 9.18 -24.64 7.81
N GLN A 131 9.37 -23.63 8.65
CA GLN A 131 8.56 -23.40 9.84
C GLN A 131 7.13 -23.04 9.40
N ALA A 132 6.14 -23.44 10.21
CA ALA A 132 4.72 -23.27 9.89
C ALA A 132 4.28 -23.88 8.53
N GLY A 133 5.04 -24.82 7.98
CA GLY A 133 4.78 -25.46 6.69
C GLY A 133 5.25 -24.65 5.48
N GLY A 134 6.11 -23.63 5.69
CA GLY A 134 6.65 -22.78 4.66
C GLY A 134 5.71 -21.65 4.20
N ILE A 135 6.31 -20.51 3.85
CA ILE A 135 5.60 -19.33 3.36
C ILE A 135 6.24 -18.90 2.04
N GLY A 136 5.42 -18.64 1.03
CA GLY A 136 5.86 -18.04 -0.22
C GLY A 136 5.15 -16.71 -0.46
N MET A 137 5.86 -15.73 -1.01
CA MET A 137 5.32 -14.40 -1.28
C MET A 137 5.61 -13.97 -2.70
N ILE A 138 4.67 -13.31 -3.35
CA ILE A 138 4.86 -12.54 -4.59
C ILE A 138 4.37 -11.11 -4.38
N CYS A 139 4.87 -10.18 -5.20
CA CYS A 139 4.38 -8.82 -5.22
C CYS A 139 3.93 -8.45 -6.63
N VAL A 140 2.83 -7.71 -6.73
CA VAL A 140 2.21 -7.25 -7.97
C VAL A 140 1.95 -5.75 -7.92
N GLY A 141 2.13 -5.05 -9.04
CA GLY A 141 1.88 -3.63 -9.15
C GLY A 141 0.79 -3.31 -10.16
N TYR A 142 -0.04 -2.29 -9.89
CA TYR A 142 -1.09 -1.84 -10.78
C TYR A 142 -0.50 -1.31 -12.09
N GLN A 143 -0.74 -2.01 -13.19
CA GLN A 143 -0.07 -1.78 -14.47
C GLN A 143 -0.33 -0.42 -15.14
N LYS A 144 -1.36 0.30 -14.71
CA LYS A 144 -1.62 1.65 -15.22
C LYS A 144 -0.75 2.72 -14.55
N GLU A 145 -0.18 2.42 -13.40
CA GLU A 145 0.68 3.31 -12.62
C GLU A 145 2.10 2.77 -12.50
N CYS A 146 2.24 1.47 -12.31
CA CYS A 146 3.54 0.82 -12.25
C CYS A 146 4.07 0.52 -13.66
N ALA A 147 5.36 0.77 -13.88
CA ALA A 147 6.03 0.33 -15.11
C ALA A 147 6.06 -1.21 -15.14
N ALA A 148 5.23 -1.82 -15.97
CA ALA A 148 5.14 -3.26 -16.09
C ALA A 148 6.39 -3.84 -16.76
N ALA A 149 6.96 -4.89 -16.17
CA ALA A 149 8.05 -5.65 -16.77
C ALA A 149 7.54 -6.49 -17.96
N THR A 150 8.39 -6.64 -18.97
CA THR A 150 8.16 -7.57 -20.08
C THR A 150 9.29 -8.60 -20.13
N ALA A 151 9.30 -9.47 -21.13
CA ALA A 151 10.42 -10.38 -21.34
C ALA A 151 11.77 -9.66 -21.48
N HIS A 152 11.78 -8.39 -21.92
CA HIS A 152 12.97 -7.63 -22.28
C HIS A 152 13.11 -6.27 -21.59
N THR A 153 12.11 -5.83 -20.85
CA THR A 153 12.12 -4.55 -20.14
C THR A 153 12.00 -4.75 -18.64
N ALA A 154 12.75 -3.91 -17.88
CA ALA A 154 12.66 -3.87 -16.43
C ALA A 154 11.34 -3.24 -15.96
N GLY A 155 10.87 -3.64 -14.80
CA GLY A 155 9.64 -3.13 -14.19
C GLY A 155 9.07 -4.09 -13.17
N CYS A 156 7.80 -3.90 -12.83
CA CYS A 156 7.04 -4.70 -11.87
C CYS A 156 6.28 -5.85 -12.51
N LEU A 157 5.93 -6.87 -11.74
CA LEU A 157 4.92 -7.84 -12.14
C LEU A 157 3.56 -7.14 -12.20
N ALA A 158 2.98 -7.05 -13.42
CA ALA A 158 1.68 -6.41 -13.59
C ALA A 158 0.58 -7.19 -12.86
N TRP A 159 -0.26 -6.51 -12.11
CA TRP A 159 -1.27 -7.13 -11.25
C TRP A 159 -2.42 -7.78 -12.02
N ASP A 160 -2.59 -7.48 -13.31
CA ASP A 160 -3.58 -8.07 -14.21
C ASP A 160 -3.03 -9.24 -15.07
N ASN A 161 -1.76 -9.61 -14.88
CA ASN A 161 -1.19 -10.80 -15.52
C ASN A 161 -1.62 -12.08 -14.80
N ASP A 162 -2.93 -12.36 -14.85
CA ASP A 162 -3.58 -13.47 -14.14
C ASP A 162 -2.92 -14.82 -14.37
N LYS A 163 -2.49 -15.07 -15.61
CA LYS A 163 -1.85 -16.35 -15.97
C LYS A 163 -0.54 -16.56 -15.22
N LEU A 164 0.31 -15.53 -15.16
CA LEU A 164 1.61 -15.62 -14.50
C LEU A 164 1.44 -15.63 -12.98
N ILE A 165 0.56 -14.78 -12.45
CA ILE A 165 0.25 -14.72 -11.01
C ILE A 165 -0.28 -16.06 -10.52
N ALA A 166 -1.30 -16.63 -11.18
CA ALA A 166 -1.83 -17.95 -10.84
C ALA A 166 -0.76 -19.05 -10.94
N GLY A 167 0.12 -18.96 -11.95
CA GLY A 167 1.27 -19.86 -12.08
C GLY A 167 2.22 -19.81 -10.88
N ARG A 168 2.55 -18.61 -10.40
CA ARG A 168 3.43 -18.39 -9.23
C ARG A 168 2.76 -18.80 -7.92
N ILE A 169 1.48 -18.49 -7.74
CA ILE A 169 0.71 -18.96 -6.58
C ILE A 169 0.69 -20.50 -6.54
N LYS A 170 0.43 -21.14 -7.68
CA LYS A 170 0.48 -22.61 -7.78
C LYS A 170 1.86 -23.18 -7.51
N GLU A 171 2.94 -22.51 -7.93
CA GLU A 171 4.32 -22.89 -7.63
C GLU A 171 4.57 -22.84 -6.10
N ILE A 172 4.21 -21.73 -5.44
CA ILE A 172 4.31 -21.58 -3.99
C ILE A 172 3.56 -22.69 -3.27
N LYS A 173 2.31 -22.92 -3.64
CA LYS A 173 1.42 -23.90 -2.97
C LYS A 173 1.87 -25.37 -3.13
N LYS A 174 2.86 -25.65 -4.00
CA LYS A 174 3.46 -27.01 -4.07
C LYS A 174 4.39 -27.31 -2.90
N THR A 175 5.01 -26.29 -2.32
CA THR A 175 6.08 -26.45 -1.32
C THR A 175 5.77 -25.69 -0.03
N CYS A 176 4.85 -24.75 -0.05
CA CYS A 176 4.49 -23.92 1.09
C CYS A 176 3.02 -24.11 1.47
N ARG A 177 2.77 -24.09 2.78
CA ARG A 177 1.40 -24.04 3.33
C ARG A 177 0.75 -22.71 3.04
N TRP A 178 1.49 -21.62 3.15
CA TRP A 178 0.98 -20.26 3.07
C TRP A 178 1.50 -19.50 1.83
N CYS A 179 0.60 -18.83 1.15
CA CYS A 179 0.89 -17.98 0.00
C CYS A 179 0.37 -16.56 0.27
N ILE A 180 1.26 -15.58 0.21
CA ILE A 180 0.94 -14.17 0.42
C ILE A 180 1.14 -13.43 -0.90
N VAL A 181 0.16 -12.62 -1.30
CA VAL A 181 0.29 -11.66 -2.38
C VAL A 181 0.40 -10.27 -1.78
N ILE A 182 1.50 -9.56 -2.06
CA ILE A 182 1.60 -8.13 -1.78
C ILE A 182 1.12 -7.41 -3.04
N ALA A 183 0.16 -6.51 -2.90
CA ALA A 183 -0.41 -5.78 -4.02
C ALA A 183 -0.20 -4.28 -3.81
N HIS A 184 0.47 -3.63 -4.77
CA HIS A 184 0.66 -2.18 -4.75
C HIS A 184 -0.22 -1.55 -5.83
N GLY A 185 -1.29 -0.92 -5.43
CA GLY A 185 -2.28 -0.30 -6.31
C GLY A 185 -3.62 -0.10 -5.61
N GLY A 186 -4.54 0.47 -6.32
CA GLY A 186 -5.84 0.88 -5.80
C GLY A 186 -6.00 2.39 -5.93
N GLU A 187 -6.91 2.94 -5.17
CA GLU A 187 -7.29 4.33 -5.26
C GLU A 187 -6.59 5.15 -4.17
N GLU A 188 -5.69 6.06 -4.56
CA GLU A 188 -4.99 6.94 -3.60
C GLU A 188 -5.99 7.70 -2.71
N PHE A 189 -5.72 7.72 -1.41
CA PHE A 189 -6.48 8.42 -0.37
C PHE A 189 -7.94 7.96 -0.21
N SER A 190 -8.33 6.86 -0.85
CA SER A 190 -9.64 6.26 -0.63
C SER A 190 -9.72 5.64 0.77
N PRO A 191 -10.81 5.86 1.52
CA PRO A 191 -10.97 5.26 2.85
C PRO A 191 -11.33 3.76 2.81
N LEU A 192 -11.75 3.25 1.66
CA LEU A 192 -12.07 1.85 1.40
C LEU A 192 -11.69 1.53 -0.05
N PRO A 193 -11.29 0.29 -0.34
CA PRO A 193 -11.04 -0.11 -1.71
C PRO A 193 -12.32 0.07 -2.53
N LEU A 194 -12.21 0.61 -3.73
CA LEU A 194 -13.35 0.64 -4.63
C LEU A 194 -13.59 -0.74 -5.27
N PRO A 195 -14.76 -0.99 -5.89
CA PRO A 195 -15.13 -2.33 -6.32
C PRO A 195 -14.09 -3.05 -7.17
N TYR A 196 -13.42 -2.32 -8.05
CA TYR A 196 -12.38 -2.88 -8.92
C TYR A 196 -11.19 -3.44 -8.14
N THR A 197 -10.66 -2.67 -7.19
CA THR A 197 -9.54 -3.08 -6.33
C THR A 197 -9.95 -4.25 -5.43
N ARG A 198 -11.14 -4.15 -4.80
CA ARG A 198 -11.67 -5.24 -3.97
C ARG A 198 -11.82 -6.55 -4.76
N GLU A 199 -12.42 -6.51 -5.95
CA GLU A 199 -12.59 -7.68 -6.80
C GLU A 199 -11.25 -8.26 -7.25
N ARG A 200 -10.26 -7.41 -7.56
CA ARG A 200 -8.91 -7.81 -7.91
C ARG A 200 -8.25 -8.61 -6.78
N TYR A 201 -8.31 -8.14 -5.54
CA TYR A 201 -7.71 -8.83 -4.40
C TYR A 201 -8.42 -10.14 -4.06
N ILE A 202 -9.76 -10.16 -4.15
CA ILE A 202 -10.54 -11.42 -4.06
C ILE A 202 -10.12 -12.40 -5.16
N GLY A 203 -9.80 -11.91 -6.34
CA GLY A 203 -9.28 -12.71 -7.44
C GLY A 203 -8.01 -13.48 -7.07
N TYR A 204 -7.07 -12.86 -6.34
CA TYR A 204 -5.85 -13.55 -5.88
C TYR A 204 -6.16 -14.66 -4.86
N LEU A 205 -7.12 -14.46 -3.96
CA LEU A 205 -7.58 -15.52 -3.04
C LEU A 205 -8.20 -16.69 -3.83
N LYS A 206 -8.96 -16.40 -4.89
CA LYS A 206 -9.54 -17.42 -5.78
C LYS A 206 -8.47 -18.18 -6.57
N MET A 207 -7.33 -17.54 -6.90
CA MET A 207 -6.17 -18.19 -7.55
C MET A 207 -5.40 -19.10 -6.56
N GLY A 208 -5.67 -19.01 -5.25
CA GLY A 208 -5.08 -19.88 -4.22
C GLY A 208 -4.17 -19.17 -3.21
N ALA A 209 -4.08 -17.85 -3.23
CA ALA A 209 -3.45 -17.09 -2.15
C ALA A 209 -4.24 -17.26 -0.84
N ASP A 210 -3.54 -17.21 0.27
CA ASP A 210 -4.12 -17.27 1.61
C ASP A 210 -4.29 -15.85 2.21
N VAL A 211 -3.37 -14.94 1.85
CA VAL A 211 -3.40 -13.54 2.31
C VAL A 211 -3.08 -12.60 1.17
N VAL A 212 -3.75 -11.45 1.16
CA VAL A 212 -3.36 -10.28 0.36
C VAL A 212 -3.05 -9.13 1.30
N VAL A 213 -1.91 -8.45 1.09
CA VAL A 213 -1.51 -7.24 1.82
C VAL A 213 -1.35 -6.11 0.80
N GLY A 214 -2.19 -5.08 0.92
CA GLY A 214 -2.26 -3.96 0.01
C GLY A 214 -1.44 -2.75 0.46
N HIS A 215 -0.98 -2.00 -0.54
CA HIS A 215 -0.20 -0.76 -0.46
C HIS A 215 -0.64 0.21 -1.55
N HIS A 216 -0.16 1.45 -1.52
CA HIS A 216 -0.41 2.53 -2.47
C HIS A 216 -1.50 3.55 -2.08
N PRO A 217 -2.65 3.21 -1.45
CA PRO A 217 -3.62 4.24 -1.07
C PRO A 217 -3.06 5.31 -0.11
N HIS A 218 -1.90 5.11 0.51
CA HIS A 218 -1.24 6.01 1.46
C HIS A 218 -2.06 6.35 2.70
N VAL A 219 -3.20 5.72 2.88
CA VAL A 219 -4.07 5.78 4.05
C VAL A 219 -4.43 4.36 4.47
N PRO A 220 -4.64 4.09 5.75
CA PRO A 220 -5.15 2.79 6.17
C PRO A 220 -6.56 2.55 5.62
N GLU A 221 -6.79 1.36 5.11
CA GLU A 221 -8.11 0.87 4.74
C GLU A 221 -8.53 -0.30 5.62
N ASN A 222 -9.73 -0.83 5.41
CA ASN A 222 -10.25 -1.99 6.12
C ASN A 222 -9.52 -3.29 5.76
N TYR A 223 -9.88 -4.34 6.48
CA TYR A 223 -9.58 -5.71 6.08
C TYR A 223 -10.86 -6.54 5.94
N GLU A 224 -10.76 -7.70 5.29
CA GLU A 224 -11.81 -8.71 5.22
C GLU A 224 -11.26 -10.08 5.63
N THR A 225 -12.01 -10.79 6.46
CA THR A 225 -11.76 -12.20 6.77
C THR A 225 -12.80 -13.09 6.09
N PHE A 226 -12.35 -14.23 5.58
CA PHE A 226 -13.19 -15.16 4.83
C PHE A 226 -13.38 -16.47 5.63
N GLU A 227 -14.49 -17.17 5.39
CA GLU A 227 -14.85 -18.40 6.13
C GLU A 227 -13.78 -19.49 6.08
N ASP A 228 -12.97 -19.54 5.00
CA ASP A 228 -11.86 -20.49 4.84
C ASP A 228 -10.55 -20.02 5.51
N GLY A 229 -10.60 -18.95 6.32
CA GLY A 229 -9.48 -18.42 7.07
C GLY A 229 -8.54 -17.53 6.25
N LYS A 230 -8.87 -17.24 4.99
CA LYS A 230 -8.13 -16.28 4.17
C LYS A 230 -8.40 -14.84 4.60
N MET A 231 -7.47 -13.95 4.30
CA MET A 231 -7.55 -12.55 4.71
C MET A 231 -7.09 -11.61 3.60
N ILE A 232 -7.72 -10.45 3.53
CA ILE A 232 -7.27 -9.31 2.73
C ILE A 232 -7.13 -8.10 3.65
N PHE A 233 -5.96 -7.46 3.63
CA PHE A 233 -5.70 -6.16 4.22
C PHE A 233 -5.52 -5.18 3.06
N TYR A 234 -6.46 -4.25 2.86
CA TYR A 234 -6.53 -3.47 1.64
C TYR A 234 -5.45 -2.39 1.55
N SER A 235 -5.14 -1.71 2.66
CA SER A 235 -3.99 -0.81 2.75
C SER A 235 -3.52 -0.68 4.19
N LEU A 236 -2.20 -0.65 4.36
CA LEU A 236 -1.56 -0.38 5.65
C LEU A 236 -1.25 1.12 5.84
N GLY A 237 -1.49 1.96 4.83
CA GLY A 237 -1.14 3.38 4.85
C GLY A 237 0.37 3.63 4.83
N ASN A 238 0.79 4.83 5.24
CA ASN A 238 2.19 5.21 5.28
C ASN A 238 2.88 4.73 6.57
N PHE A 239 4.16 4.36 6.45
CA PHE A 239 5.02 4.12 7.60
C PHE A 239 6.11 5.18 7.70
N ILE A 240 6.98 5.29 6.70
CA ILE A 240 8.01 6.32 6.59
C ILE A 240 7.82 6.99 5.24
N PHE A 241 6.85 7.88 5.14
CA PHE A 241 6.48 8.52 3.89
C PHE A 241 5.81 9.86 4.18
N ASP A 242 6.48 10.98 3.88
CA ASP A 242 5.93 12.31 4.13
C ASP A 242 6.42 13.30 3.08
N THR A 243 5.50 13.83 2.30
CA THR A 243 5.72 14.78 1.21
C THR A 243 4.69 15.89 1.28
N ASP A 244 4.90 17.01 0.56
CA ASP A 244 3.89 18.06 0.45
C ASP A 244 2.57 17.53 -0.13
N TYR A 245 2.68 16.59 -1.09
CA TYR A 245 1.53 15.92 -1.67
C TYR A 245 0.74 15.12 -0.62
N GLN A 246 1.43 14.32 0.20
CA GLN A 246 0.80 13.57 1.29
C GLN A 246 0.15 14.51 2.33
N ARG A 247 0.81 15.63 2.64
CA ARG A 247 0.32 16.61 3.61
C ARG A 247 -0.93 17.37 3.15
N ALA A 248 -1.22 17.38 1.84
CA ALA A 248 -2.43 17.95 1.28
C ALA A 248 -3.68 17.07 1.50
N HIS A 249 -3.50 15.81 1.94
CA HIS A 249 -4.58 14.84 2.12
C HIS A 249 -4.73 14.40 3.57
N PHE A 250 -5.94 13.96 3.96
CA PHE A 250 -6.24 13.50 5.31
C PHE A 250 -5.70 12.08 5.54
N TYR A 251 -5.36 11.77 6.79
CA TYR A 251 -4.94 10.45 7.29
C TYR A 251 -3.66 9.88 6.66
N THR A 252 -2.95 10.63 5.84
CA THR A 252 -1.67 10.21 5.24
C THR A 252 -0.51 10.23 6.24
N ASP A 253 -0.74 10.74 7.45
CA ASP A 253 0.16 10.68 8.60
C ASP A 253 -0.10 9.47 9.52
N ILE A 254 -1.06 8.60 9.16
CA ILE A 254 -1.44 7.42 9.93
C ILE A 254 -1.16 6.16 9.13
N GLY A 255 -0.67 5.12 9.81
CA GLY A 255 -0.46 3.80 9.22
C GLY A 255 -0.70 2.68 10.22
N VAL A 256 -0.54 1.47 9.74
CA VAL A 256 -0.68 0.24 10.53
C VAL A 256 0.53 -0.66 10.29
N LEU A 257 1.13 -1.15 11.37
CA LEU A 257 2.04 -2.29 11.31
C LEU A 257 1.21 -3.55 11.52
N LEU A 258 1.30 -4.49 10.59
CA LEU A 258 0.56 -5.74 10.59
C LEU A 258 1.51 -6.90 10.87
N LYS A 259 1.30 -7.61 11.98
CA LYS A 259 2.04 -8.83 12.30
C LYS A 259 1.18 -10.05 12.04
N LEU A 260 1.56 -10.87 11.07
CA LEU A 260 0.95 -12.16 10.79
C LEU A 260 1.67 -13.25 11.56
N ASN A 261 0.90 -14.08 12.26
CA ASN A 261 1.40 -15.22 13.04
C ASN A 261 0.91 -16.51 12.41
N PHE A 262 1.85 -17.36 11.99
CA PHE A 262 1.60 -18.60 11.27
C PHE A 262 1.89 -19.82 12.13
N THR A 263 1.03 -20.81 12.06
CA THR A 263 1.29 -22.20 12.39
C THR A 263 1.04 -23.05 11.14
N LYS A 264 1.14 -24.37 11.24
CA LYS A 264 0.76 -25.24 10.11
C LYS A 264 -0.72 -25.14 9.74
N ASP A 265 -1.59 -24.89 10.74
CA ASP A 265 -3.03 -24.98 10.57
C ASP A 265 -3.75 -23.64 10.70
N HIS A 266 -3.15 -22.66 11.38
CA HIS A 266 -3.81 -21.42 11.74
C HIS A 266 -2.97 -20.20 11.36
N LEU A 267 -3.68 -19.17 10.92
CA LEU A 267 -3.19 -17.82 10.70
C LEU A 267 -3.95 -16.88 11.63
N THR A 268 -3.21 -16.05 12.37
CA THR A 268 -3.76 -14.95 13.17
C THR A 268 -2.95 -13.70 12.92
N PHE A 269 -3.46 -12.53 13.35
CA PHE A 269 -2.71 -11.29 13.22
C PHE A 269 -2.83 -10.42 14.46
N GLU A 270 -1.87 -9.49 14.56
CA GLU A 270 -1.84 -8.37 15.49
C GLU A 270 -1.63 -7.09 14.69
N ALA A 271 -2.23 -5.99 15.11
CA ALA A 271 -2.08 -4.69 14.45
C ALA A 271 -1.63 -3.63 15.46
N MET A 272 -0.73 -2.75 15.05
CA MET A 272 -0.30 -1.58 15.81
C MET A 272 -0.52 -0.33 14.96
N GLY A 273 -1.30 0.62 15.47
CA GLY A 273 -1.44 1.93 14.82
C GLY A 273 -0.18 2.76 15.01
N ILE A 274 0.23 3.45 13.96
CA ILE A 274 1.37 4.37 13.98
C ILE A 274 0.98 5.74 13.43
N LYS A 275 1.69 6.77 13.87
CA LYS A 275 1.52 8.14 13.40
C LYS A 275 2.85 8.80 13.12
N ILE A 276 2.94 9.42 11.94
CA ILE A 276 4.05 10.29 11.55
C ILE A 276 3.85 11.65 12.22
N LEU A 277 4.75 12.01 13.11
CA LEU A 277 4.74 13.29 13.81
C LEU A 277 5.43 14.34 12.91
N ARG A 278 4.65 15.00 12.06
CA ARG A 278 5.13 15.89 11.00
C ARG A 278 5.96 17.07 11.47
N ASP A 279 5.81 17.48 12.75
CA ASP A 279 6.57 18.59 13.34
C ASP A 279 8.06 18.26 13.50
N ASN A 280 8.39 17.00 13.77
CA ASN A 280 9.76 16.55 14.00
C ASN A 280 10.18 15.36 13.13
N GLY A 281 9.29 14.82 12.29
CA GLY A 281 9.55 13.70 11.39
C GLY A 281 9.79 12.36 12.09
N SER A 282 9.47 12.22 13.40
CA SER A 282 9.51 10.94 14.10
C SER A 282 8.20 10.18 13.95
N ILE A 283 8.23 8.88 14.25
CA ILE A 283 7.07 8.00 14.15
C ILE A 283 6.79 7.39 15.52
N SER A 284 5.57 7.55 15.99
CA SER A 284 5.11 7.05 17.28
C SER A 284 3.91 6.13 17.14
N THR A 285 3.62 5.40 18.19
CA THR A 285 2.40 4.59 18.27
C THR A 285 1.16 5.47 18.42
N CYS A 286 0.06 5.02 17.89
CA CYS A 286 -1.27 5.59 18.14
C CYS A 286 -2.31 4.46 18.23
N ALA A 287 -3.56 4.80 18.50
CA ALA A 287 -4.64 3.83 18.40
C ALA A 287 -4.74 3.31 16.96
N VAL A 288 -5.03 2.02 16.81
CA VAL A 288 -5.37 1.45 15.49
C VAL A 288 -6.58 2.22 14.95
N PRO A 289 -6.51 2.75 13.72
CA PRO A 289 -7.60 3.59 13.20
C PRO A 289 -8.89 2.78 13.03
N ASP A 290 -10.02 3.42 13.34
CA ASP A 290 -11.35 2.77 13.29
C ASP A 290 -11.70 2.17 11.92
N ILE A 291 -11.08 2.69 10.84
CA ILE A 291 -11.24 2.16 9.49
C ILE A 291 -10.58 0.78 9.33
N PHE A 292 -9.49 0.51 10.05
CA PHE A 292 -8.80 -0.77 10.02
C PHE A 292 -9.57 -1.82 10.84
N THR A 293 -10.69 -2.25 10.29
CA THR A 293 -11.61 -3.23 10.91
C THR A 293 -12.11 -4.21 9.87
N ASP A 294 -12.64 -5.36 10.33
CA ASP A 294 -13.25 -6.35 9.44
C ASP A 294 -14.56 -5.82 8.88
N ILE A 295 -14.61 -5.61 7.57
CA ILE A 295 -15.82 -5.18 6.85
C ILE A 295 -16.26 -6.30 5.91
N LEU A 296 -17.31 -7.00 6.30
CA LEU A 296 -17.87 -8.09 5.52
C LEU A 296 -18.52 -7.59 4.22
N ALA A 297 -18.71 -8.48 3.26
CA ALA A 297 -19.22 -8.13 1.93
C ALA A 297 -20.54 -7.35 1.94
N ASN A 298 -21.48 -7.71 2.82
CA ASN A 298 -22.76 -7.00 2.97
C ASN A 298 -22.59 -5.61 3.61
N GLU A 299 -21.66 -5.46 4.55
CA GLU A 299 -21.30 -4.19 5.17
C GLU A 299 -20.60 -3.27 4.16
N TYR A 300 -19.69 -3.84 3.36
CA TYR A 300 -19.01 -3.14 2.27
C TYR A 300 -20.02 -2.53 1.27
N GLN A 301 -21.04 -3.29 0.85
CA GLN A 301 -22.08 -2.82 -0.05
C GLN A 301 -22.78 -1.55 0.47
N LEU A 302 -22.95 -1.44 1.78
CA LEU A 302 -23.57 -0.28 2.41
C LEU A 302 -22.62 0.94 2.47
N LEU A 303 -21.31 0.70 2.63
CA LEU A 303 -20.30 1.75 2.79
C LEU A 303 -19.74 2.26 1.45
N ALA A 304 -19.69 1.41 0.44
CA ALA A 304 -19.06 1.71 -0.84
C ALA A 304 -19.54 3.02 -1.52
N PRO A 305 -20.85 3.36 -1.51
CA PRO A 305 -21.30 4.65 -2.08
C PRO A 305 -20.73 5.87 -1.33
N LEU A 306 -20.57 5.77 0.00
CA LEU A 306 -19.99 6.84 0.80
C LEU A 306 -18.49 6.94 0.58
N ALA A 307 -17.80 5.80 0.49
CA ALA A 307 -16.38 5.73 0.18
C ALA A 307 -16.08 6.33 -1.21
N ALA A 308 -16.90 6.02 -2.21
CA ALA A 308 -16.77 6.60 -3.55
C ALA A 308 -16.91 8.14 -3.54
N LYS A 309 -17.83 8.68 -2.73
CA LYS A 309 -17.94 10.14 -2.55
C LYS A 309 -16.68 10.72 -1.91
N ALA A 310 -16.16 10.07 -0.88
CA ALA A 310 -14.94 10.52 -0.21
C ALA A 310 -13.73 10.46 -1.13
N PHE A 311 -13.59 9.40 -1.93
CA PHE A 311 -12.56 9.28 -2.95
C PHE A 311 -12.64 10.44 -3.96
N LEU A 312 -13.81 10.75 -4.51
CA LEU A 312 -13.98 11.87 -5.44
C LEU A 312 -13.63 13.21 -4.80
N ALA A 313 -13.86 13.38 -3.50
CA ALA A 313 -13.44 14.59 -2.77
C ALA A 313 -11.92 14.68 -2.62
N GLU A 314 -11.26 13.56 -2.31
CA GLU A 314 -9.78 13.50 -2.23
C GLU A 314 -9.13 13.67 -3.60
N ASP A 315 -9.68 13.06 -4.63
CA ASP A 315 -9.19 13.21 -6.00
C ASP A 315 -9.29 14.67 -6.48
N LYS A 316 -10.34 15.38 -6.08
CA LYS A 316 -10.45 16.83 -6.29
C LYS A 316 -9.34 17.61 -5.59
N ARG A 317 -8.97 17.28 -4.34
CA ARG A 317 -7.82 17.89 -3.63
C ARG A 317 -6.52 17.62 -4.38
N LYS A 318 -6.33 16.39 -4.85
CA LYS A 318 -5.21 15.98 -5.71
C LYS A 318 -5.11 16.89 -6.93
N MET A 319 -6.19 17.10 -7.66
CA MET A 319 -6.19 17.95 -8.86
C MET A 319 -5.89 19.41 -8.57
N ILE A 320 -6.33 19.95 -7.42
CA ILE A 320 -5.98 21.31 -6.98
C ILE A 320 -4.49 21.40 -6.70
N TYR A 321 -3.95 20.44 -5.98
CA TYR A 321 -2.52 20.39 -5.65
C TYR A 321 -1.65 20.34 -6.92
N LEU A 322 -2.02 19.48 -7.88
CA LEU A 322 -1.28 19.28 -9.13
C LEU A 322 -1.32 20.50 -10.06
N ASN A 323 -2.40 21.29 -10.01
CA ASN A 323 -2.65 22.41 -10.92
C ASN A 323 -3.16 23.65 -10.16
N PRO A 324 -2.39 24.21 -9.21
CA PRO A 324 -2.85 25.32 -8.38
C PRO A 324 -3.18 26.57 -9.18
N SER A 325 -2.53 26.81 -10.33
CA SER A 325 -2.84 27.95 -11.22
C SER A 325 -4.17 27.80 -11.95
N LYS A 326 -4.60 26.55 -12.22
CA LYS A 326 -5.86 26.25 -12.91
C LYS A 326 -7.03 26.12 -11.95
N TYR A 327 -6.78 25.54 -10.78
CA TYR A 327 -7.83 25.14 -9.82
C TYR A 327 -7.68 25.84 -8.44
N GLY A 328 -6.53 26.40 -8.12
CA GLY A 328 -6.26 27.08 -6.84
C GLY A 328 -6.95 28.44 -6.75
N GLY A 329 -7.84 28.60 -5.79
CA GLY A 329 -8.43 29.90 -5.43
C GLY A 329 -9.84 30.17 -5.92
N LYS A 330 -10.53 29.24 -6.59
CA LYS A 330 -11.93 29.37 -6.96
C LYS A 330 -12.72 28.10 -6.63
N PRO A 331 -13.47 28.07 -5.51
CA PRO A 331 -14.40 26.95 -5.22
C PRO A 331 -15.42 26.70 -6.35
N GLU A 332 -15.74 27.73 -7.12
CA GLU A 332 -16.64 27.64 -8.27
C GLU A 332 -16.03 26.91 -9.46
N ALA A 333 -14.72 27.06 -9.71
CA ALA A 333 -14.03 26.32 -10.77
C ALA A 333 -14.03 24.79 -10.50
N LEU A 334 -14.20 24.38 -9.26
CA LEU A 334 -14.31 23.00 -8.84
C LEU A 334 -15.71 22.42 -9.06
N LYS A 335 -16.77 23.24 -8.92
CA LYS A 335 -18.12 22.86 -9.36
C LYS A 335 -18.15 22.65 -10.87
N ASP A 336 -17.48 23.51 -11.64
CA ASP A 336 -17.35 23.39 -13.07
C ASP A 336 -16.49 22.21 -13.51
N TYR A 337 -15.48 21.80 -12.72
CA TYR A 337 -14.69 20.61 -12.99
C TYR A 337 -15.53 19.33 -12.92
N PHE A 338 -16.40 19.18 -11.93
CA PHE A 338 -17.29 18.02 -11.83
C PHE A 338 -18.58 18.15 -12.68
N SER A 339 -18.94 19.35 -13.12
CA SER A 339 -20.12 19.58 -13.97
C SER A 339 -19.79 19.85 -15.45
N GLY A 340 -18.57 20.18 -15.80
CA GLY A 340 -18.17 20.68 -17.12
C GLY A 340 -16.85 20.17 -17.66
N CYS A 341 -16.03 19.46 -16.89
CA CYS A 341 -14.99 18.63 -17.48
C CYS A 341 -15.68 17.53 -18.27
N SER A 342 -15.38 17.48 -19.56
CA SER A 342 -15.77 16.29 -20.27
C SER A 342 -15.07 15.11 -19.53
N HIS A 343 -15.84 14.10 -19.24
CA HIS A 343 -15.37 12.82 -18.72
C HIS A 343 -14.08 12.35 -19.41
N GLU A 344 -13.92 12.65 -20.70
CA GLU A 344 -12.72 12.36 -21.49
C GLU A 344 -11.44 13.07 -21.05
N ASP A 345 -11.50 14.32 -20.60
CA ASP A 345 -10.28 15.07 -20.21
C ASP A 345 -9.77 14.63 -18.86
N TYR A 346 -10.67 14.21 -17.98
CA TYR A 346 -10.33 13.66 -16.68
C TYR A 346 -9.81 12.22 -16.78
N VAL A 347 -10.48 11.36 -17.56
CA VAL A 347 -10.08 9.97 -17.79
C VAL A 347 -8.74 9.86 -18.51
N LYS A 348 -8.35 10.82 -19.36
CA LYS A 348 -7.01 10.85 -19.97
C LYS A 348 -5.87 11.12 -18.99
N GLY A 349 -6.15 11.78 -17.86
CA GLY A 349 -5.15 12.09 -16.83
C GLY A 349 -5.22 11.18 -15.61
N SER A 350 -6.30 10.43 -15.45
CA SER A 350 -6.57 9.55 -14.31
C SER A 350 -6.59 8.10 -14.77
N HIS A 351 -5.95 7.24 -14.01
CA HIS A 351 -5.92 5.80 -14.28
C HIS A 351 -7.16 5.06 -13.74
N MET A 352 -8.08 5.76 -13.09
CA MET A 352 -9.26 5.23 -12.41
C MET A 352 -10.46 5.03 -13.33
N ASP A 353 -11.33 4.09 -13.01
CA ASP A 353 -12.54 3.80 -13.75
C ASP A 353 -13.73 4.63 -13.23
N PHE A 354 -13.79 5.89 -13.66
CA PHE A 354 -14.84 6.83 -13.25
C PHE A 354 -16.24 6.42 -13.71
N ASP A 355 -16.38 5.60 -14.75
CA ASP A 355 -17.68 5.07 -15.18
C ASP A 355 -18.31 4.19 -14.10
N ILE A 356 -17.49 3.58 -13.24
CA ILE A 356 -17.95 2.80 -12.09
C ILE A 356 -18.09 3.69 -10.84
N ILE A 357 -17.12 4.58 -10.60
CA ILE A 357 -17.04 5.36 -9.36
C ILE A 357 -18.14 6.40 -9.26
N VAL A 358 -18.41 7.16 -10.32
CA VAL A 358 -19.41 8.24 -10.29
C VAL A 358 -20.83 7.71 -10.05
N PRO A 359 -21.32 6.69 -10.78
CA PRO A 359 -22.61 6.07 -10.47
C PRO A 359 -22.69 5.51 -9.06
N LEU A 360 -21.62 4.88 -8.56
CA LEU A 360 -21.56 4.37 -7.19
C LEU A 360 -21.70 5.51 -6.17
N ALA A 361 -20.98 6.61 -6.36
CA ALA A 361 -21.04 7.78 -5.49
C ALA A 361 -22.42 8.47 -5.51
N GLN A 362 -23.18 8.34 -6.60
CA GLN A 362 -24.53 8.88 -6.74
C GLN A 362 -25.61 8.00 -6.11
N ALA A 363 -25.30 6.74 -5.80
CA ALA A 363 -26.25 5.82 -5.18
C ALA A 363 -26.78 6.40 -3.86
N ALA A 364 -28.08 6.20 -3.61
CA ALA A 364 -28.72 6.67 -2.39
C ALA A 364 -28.13 5.97 -1.17
N ILE A 365 -27.68 6.77 -0.19
CA ILE A 365 -27.15 6.27 1.06
C ILE A 365 -28.32 6.20 2.06
N ASN A 366 -29.04 5.09 2.09
CA ASN A 366 -30.07 4.83 3.09
C ASN A 366 -29.40 4.34 4.38
N ASN A 367 -29.52 5.13 5.47
CA ASN A 367 -28.65 4.95 6.61
C ASN A 367 -29.34 5.07 7.96
N GLU A 368 -29.90 3.99 8.43
CA GLU A 368 -30.01 3.75 9.86
C GLU A 368 -28.92 2.72 10.27
N TRP A 369 -27.77 3.23 10.73
CA TRP A 369 -26.64 2.40 11.16
C TRP A 369 -26.80 2.05 12.63
N GLN A 370 -27.33 0.87 12.92
CA GLN A 370 -27.47 0.37 14.30
C GLN A 370 -26.15 -0.26 14.84
N ASN A 371 -25.21 -0.60 13.96
CA ASN A 371 -23.94 -1.21 14.35
C ASN A 371 -22.91 -0.16 14.72
N SER A 372 -22.37 -0.21 15.95
CA SER A 372 -21.38 0.75 16.45
C SER A 372 -20.08 0.75 15.65
N LYS A 373 -19.64 -0.42 15.12
CA LYS A 373 -18.47 -0.58 14.24
C LYS A 373 -18.65 0.23 12.95
N LEU A 374 -19.77 0.01 12.25
CA LEU A 374 -20.07 0.72 11.01
C LEU A 374 -20.29 2.22 11.23
N SER A 375 -20.82 2.62 12.39
CA SER A 375 -20.98 4.03 12.74
C SER A 375 -19.62 4.74 12.86
N LYS A 376 -18.60 4.09 13.44
CA LYS A 376 -17.25 4.63 13.54
C LYS A 376 -16.56 4.73 12.19
N VAL A 377 -16.67 3.67 11.36
CA VAL A 377 -16.16 3.67 9.98
C VAL A 377 -16.83 4.78 9.17
N LYS A 378 -18.14 4.89 9.23
CA LYS A 378 -18.89 5.99 8.58
C LYS A 378 -18.39 7.36 9.03
N GLN A 379 -18.15 7.57 10.33
CA GLN A 379 -17.67 8.84 10.84
C GLN A 379 -16.24 9.14 10.32
N HIS A 380 -15.38 8.14 10.21
CA HIS A 380 -14.07 8.27 9.59
C HIS A 380 -14.17 8.76 8.14
N ILE A 381 -15.00 8.09 7.33
CA ILE A 381 -15.24 8.47 5.93
C ILE A 381 -15.85 9.88 5.82
N LEU A 382 -16.82 10.23 6.67
CA LEU A 382 -17.46 11.56 6.66
C LEU A 382 -16.48 12.68 7.00
N THR A 383 -15.40 12.41 7.74
CA THR A 383 -14.37 13.41 8.02
C THR A 383 -13.67 13.87 6.73
N LEU A 384 -13.48 12.98 5.78
CA LEU A 384 -12.91 13.30 4.46
C LEU A 384 -13.81 14.25 3.66
N LEU A 385 -15.13 14.14 3.82
CA LEU A 385 -16.11 14.98 3.14
C LEU A 385 -16.27 16.37 3.79
N ARG A 386 -15.96 16.53 5.08
CA ARG A 386 -16.12 17.81 5.79
C ARG A 386 -15.12 18.89 5.38
N GLY A 387 -14.04 18.53 4.72
CA GLY A 387 -13.09 19.48 4.14
C GLY A 387 -13.61 20.17 2.87
N GLU A 388 -14.84 19.88 2.47
CA GLU A 388 -15.51 20.51 1.30
C GLU A 388 -16.44 21.69 1.67
N ILE A 389 -16.52 22.04 2.95
CA ILE A 389 -17.38 23.15 3.42
C ILE A 389 -16.52 24.36 3.75
#